data_52df67769c3d1767adb3df4c0ccbf6fb
#
_entry.id   52df67769c3d1767adb3df4c0ccbf6fb
#
_cell.length_a   1.000
_cell.length_b   1.000
_cell.length_c   1.000
_cell.angle_alpha   90.00
_cell.angle_beta   90.00
_cell.angle_gamma   90.00
#
_symmetry.space_group_name_H-M   'P 1'
#
loop_
_entity.id
_entity.type
_entity.pdbx_description
1 polymer ?
#
loop_
_entity_poly.entity_id
_entity_poly.type
_entity_poly.pdbx_seq_one_letter_code
_entity_poly.pdbx_strand_id
1 'polypeptide(L)'
;MLQVSRIVQRPRSLESLCGLNPTEFTLLAEHLEPLWTQAHRTSLLREGRKRRIGAGRQFKLNVPHRLLLTLIYLRHYLPMHLLGVLFEMDAANVCRNIHAFLPLLEQALPAPLRARTLDIRKVAPDDAVPRRRLRTLEDVLAAFSEIADIIVDGTEQPRGQPKKKRSGPGKKAVGRPKDQKQFSGVKKGTHDMKVLKQSRLLPRLPRGSRVWGDRGYTGVDKLCPQHEVIVPRMRPKGGKLSPEERELNHQIAKVRITVENVVCKLKKFRVCKEFYRNDTRRHGLFWGCVAGLVNLRTVNRAPQIA
;
A
#
# COMPACT_ATOMS: atom_id res chain seq x y z
N MET A 1 25.85 14.28 0.30
CA MET A 1 24.69 13.64 -0.34
C MET A 1 24.95 12.17 -0.58
N LEU A 2 23.99 11.30 -0.33
CA LEU A 2 24.08 9.87 -0.63
C LEU A 2 24.32 9.65 -2.13
N GLN A 3 25.38 8.89 -2.46
CA GLN A 3 25.74 8.60 -3.85
C GLN A 3 25.00 7.34 -4.32
N VAL A 4 23.96 7.53 -5.12
CA VAL A 4 23.09 6.41 -5.60
C VAL A 4 23.92 5.36 -6.35
N SER A 5 24.86 5.76 -7.23
CA SER A 5 25.70 4.83 -7.98
C SER A 5 26.48 3.87 -7.07
N ARG A 6 27.09 4.39 -6.00
CA ARG A 6 27.81 3.55 -5.02
C ARG A 6 26.89 2.63 -4.22
N ILE A 7 25.67 3.09 -3.92
CA ILE A 7 24.70 2.28 -3.16
C ILE A 7 24.15 1.15 -4.02
N VAL A 8 23.86 1.41 -5.30
CA VAL A 8 23.38 0.40 -6.26
C VAL A 8 24.42 -0.71 -6.46
N GLN A 9 25.71 -0.39 -6.43
CA GLN A 9 26.79 -1.38 -6.49
C GLN A 9 26.92 -2.25 -5.23
N ARG A 10 26.17 -1.94 -4.16
CA ARG A 10 26.13 -2.70 -2.89
C ARG A 10 24.75 -3.31 -2.65
N PRO A 11 24.44 -4.48 -3.25
CA PRO A 11 23.07 -5.03 -3.26
C PRO A 11 22.44 -5.17 -1.87
N ARG A 12 23.21 -5.67 -0.89
CA ARG A 12 22.74 -5.85 0.50
C ARG A 12 22.40 -4.50 1.16
N SER A 13 23.22 -3.47 0.92
CA SER A 13 22.99 -2.13 1.47
C SER A 13 21.79 -1.47 0.80
N LEU A 14 21.64 -1.58 -0.50
CA LEU A 14 20.48 -1.05 -1.23
C LEU A 14 19.20 -1.73 -0.74
N GLU A 15 19.18 -3.04 -0.64
CA GLU A 15 18.00 -3.78 -0.19
C GLU A 15 17.63 -3.45 1.26
N SER A 16 18.60 -3.26 2.13
CA SER A 16 18.35 -2.79 3.49
C SER A 16 17.72 -1.41 3.51
N LEU A 17 18.24 -0.46 2.71
CA LEU A 17 17.79 0.92 2.67
C LEU A 17 16.40 1.09 2.03
N CYS A 18 16.14 0.42 0.92
CA CYS A 18 14.92 0.67 0.13
C CYS A 18 14.02 -0.55 -0.07
N GLY A 19 14.51 -1.76 0.24
CA GLY A 19 13.76 -3.00 0.06
C GLY A 19 13.80 -3.57 -1.35
N LEU A 20 14.53 -2.96 -2.29
CA LEU A 20 14.67 -3.40 -3.67
C LEU A 20 16.09 -3.87 -3.92
N ASN A 21 16.26 -4.85 -4.83
CA ASN A 21 17.57 -5.22 -5.37
C ASN A 21 18.00 -4.22 -6.48
N PRO A 22 19.26 -4.25 -6.96
CA PRO A 22 19.74 -3.32 -7.97
C PRO A 22 18.94 -3.34 -9.28
N THR A 23 18.57 -4.51 -9.77
CA THR A 23 17.77 -4.64 -11.00
C THR A 23 16.38 -4.03 -10.84
N GLU A 24 15.69 -4.35 -9.74
CA GLU A 24 14.37 -3.79 -9.42
C GLU A 24 14.43 -2.25 -9.29
N PHE A 25 15.48 -1.73 -8.66
CA PHE A 25 15.70 -0.30 -8.49
C PHE A 25 15.93 0.41 -9.82
N THR A 26 16.81 -0.13 -10.66
CA THR A 26 17.17 0.46 -11.96
C THR A 26 15.97 0.48 -12.90
N LEU A 27 15.27 -0.66 -13.06
CA LEU A 27 14.06 -0.73 -13.88
C LEU A 27 12.98 0.26 -13.43
N LEU A 28 12.80 0.38 -12.12
CA LEU A 28 11.81 1.32 -11.58
C LEU A 28 12.22 2.79 -11.81
N ALA A 29 13.52 3.10 -11.72
CA ALA A 29 14.05 4.43 -12.01
C ALA A 29 13.86 4.80 -13.50
N GLU A 30 14.13 3.87 -14.40
CA GLU A 30 13.91 4.03 -15.84
C GLU A 30 12.45 4.28 -16.19
N HIS A 31 11.53 3.54 -15.59
CA HIS A 31 10.08 3.77 -15.77
C HIS A 31 9.60 5.12 -15.21
N LEU A 32 10.25 5.63 -14.18
CA LEU A 32 9.90 6.90 -13.54
C LEU A 32 10.44 8.12 -14.29
N GLU A 33 11.51 7.98 -15.06
CA GLU A 33 12.14 9.11 -15.77
C GLU A 33 11.17 9.84 -16.71
N PRO A 34 10.47 9.17 -17.63
CA PRO A 34 9.49 9.84 -18.51
C PRO A 34 8.31 10.41 -17.74
N LEU A 35 7.83 9.72 -16.69
CA LEU A 35 6.72 10.20 -15.87
C LEU A 35 7.09 11.48 -15.12
N TRP A 36 8.29 11.53 -14.55
CA TRP A 36 8.81 12.72 -13.88
C TRP A 36 8.97 13.88 -14.85
N THR A 37 9.56 13.64 -16.02
CA THR A 37 9.77 14.65 -17.04
C THR A 37 8.45 15.26 -17.52
N GLN A 38 7.46 14.42 -17.79
CA GLN A 38 6.12 14.86 -18.18
C GLN A 38 5.43 15.67 -17.07
N ALA A 39 5.42 15.15 -15.83
CA ALA A 39 4.79 15.83 -14.69
C ALA A 39 5.45 17.18 -14.42
N HIS A 40 6.80 17.24 -14.50
CA HIS A 40 7.53 18.48 -14.35
C HIS A 40 7.20 19.47 -15.45
N ARG A 41 7.21 19.05 -16.73
CA ARG A 41 6.82 19.89 -17.86
C ARG A 41 5.42 20.46 -17.67
N THR A 42 4.44 19.61 -17.32
CA THR A 42 3.06 20.04 -17.06
C THR A 42 2.99 21.07 -15.93
N SER A 43 3.77 20.89 -14.86
CA SER A 43 3.80 21.85 -13.73
C SER A 43 4.37 23.21 -14.11
N LEU A 44 5.15 23.28 -15.19
CA LEU A 44 5.72 24.52 -15.72
C LEU A 44 4.81 25.23 -16.73
N LEU A 45 3.83 24.53 -17.29
CA LEU A 45 2.83 25.09 -18.18
C LEU A 45 1.79 25.86 -17.34
N ARG A 46 1.98 27.18 -17.25
CA ARG A 46 1.06 28.09 -16.54
C ARG A 46 0.58 29.15 -17.52
N GLU A 47 -0.68 29.45 -17.47
CA GLU A 47 -1.26 30.57 -18.19
C GLU A 47 -0.52 31.88 -17.77
N GLY A 48 -0.18 32.74 -18.74
CA GLY A 48 0.55 33.99 -18.50
C GLY A 48 2.06 33.84 -18.22
N ARG A 49 2.67 32.67 -18.44
CA ARG A 49 4.12 32.50 -18.26
C ARG A 49 4.92 33.30 -19.31
N LYS A 50 5.72 34.27 -18.85
CA LYS A 50 6.57 35.11 -19.73
C LYS A 50 7.96 34.49 -20.04
N ARG A 51 8.47 33.55 -19.23
CA ARG A 51 9.82 32.96 -19.38
C ARG A 51 9.76 31.59 -20.06
N ARG A 52 10.72 31.29 -20.93
CA ARG A 52 10.88 29.97 -21.57
C ARG A 52 11.05 28.86 -20.49
N ILE A 53 10.53 27.67 -20.80
CA ILE A 53 10.73 26.50 -19.96
C ILE A 53 12.21 26.11 -20.00
N GLY A 54 12.80 25.80 -18.85
CA GLY A 54 14.23 25.43 -18.75
C GLY A 54 15.17 26.53 -18.29
N ALA A 55 14.75 27.79 -18.25
CA ALA A 55 15.55 28.94 -17.80
C ALA A 55 15.76 29.02 -16.26
N GLY A 56 15.34 28.03 -15.50
CA GLY A 56 15.47 28.00 -14.03
C GLY A 56 16.66 27.19 -13.53
N ARG A 57 16.92 27.29 -12.23
CA ARG A 57 17.92 26.47 -11.56
C ARG A 57 17.59 24.98 -11.72
N GLN A 58 18.57 24.19 -12.11
CA GLN A 58 18.41 22.73 -12.20
C GLN A 58 18.12 22.11 -10.84
N PHE A 59 17.38 21.01 -10.83
CA PHE A 59 17.12 20.29 -9.59
C PHE A 59 18.39 19.63 -9.05
N LYS A 60 18.58 19.70 -7.74
CA LYS A 60 19.68 19.02 -7.05
C LYS A 60 19.57 17.50 -7.16
N LEU A 61 18.34 16.96 -7.19
CA LEU A 61 18.06 15.52 -7.26
C LEU A 61 17.55 15.13 -8.63
N ASN A 62 18.19 14.17 -9.26
CA ASN A 62 17.68 13.43 -10.41
C ASN A 62 16.68 12.34 -9.97
N VAL A 63 16.05 11.63 -10.91
CA VAL A 63 15.03 10.61 -10.63
C VAL A 63 15.55 9.48 -9.73
N PRO A 64 16.73 8.88 -9.94
CA PRO A 64 17.25 7.86 -9.03
C PRO A 64 17.44 8.36 -7.59
N HIS A 65 17.90 9.59 -7.40
CA HIS A 65 18.01 10.18 -6.04
C HIS A 65 16.64 10.39 -5.39
N ARG A 66 15.63 10.87 -6.16
CA ARG A 66 14.25 11.04 -5.67
C ARG A 66 13.61 9.71 -5.31
N LEU A 67 13.86 8.69 -6.14
CA LEU A 67 13.41 7.34 -5.87
C LEU A 67 14.03 6.80 -4.58
N LEU A 68 15.35 6.87 -4.43
CA LEU A 68 16.03 6.41 -3.23
C LEU A 68 15.53 7.13 -1.97
N LEU A 69 15.42 8.46 -2.01
CA LEU A 69 14.88 9.27 -0.91
C LEU A 69 13.47 8.81 -0.52
N THR A 70 12.60 8.64 -1.50
CA THR A 70 11.21 8.21 -1.27
C THR A 70 11.14 6.79 -0.71
N LEU A 71 11.93 5.86 -1.25
CA LEU A 71 11.97 4.48 -0.78
C LEU A 71 12.53 4.35 0.64
N ILE A 72 13.58 5.11 0.98
CA ILE A 72 14.12 5.17 2.35
C ILE A 72 13.03 5.69 3.30
N TYR A 73 12.29 6.72 2.90
CA TYR A 73 11.19 7.23 3.70
C TYR A 73 10.10 6.17 3.91
N LEU A 74 9.66 5.49 2.87
CA LEU A 74 8.65 4.44 2.97
C LEU A 74 9.13 3.29 3.86
N ARG A 75 10.40 2.88 3.69
CA ARG A 75 10.98 1.71 4.36
C ARG A 75 11.26 1.94 5.83
N HIS A 76 11.88 3.08 6.16
CA HIS A 76 12.37 3.38 7.52
C HIS A 76 11.51 4.43 8.23
N TYR A 77 10.70 5.17 7.50
CA TYR A 77 9.82 6.22 8.00
C TYR A 77 10.57 7.25 8.86
N LEU A 78 11.76 7.65 8.40
CA LEU A 78 12.61 8.62 9.09
C LEU A 78 11.96 10.02 9.17
N PRO A 79 12.27 10.81 10.18
CA PRO A 79 11.91 12.22 10.21
C PRO A 79 12.46 12.97 9.00
N MET A 80 11.72 13.96 8.49
CA MET A 80 12.10 14.72 7.29
C MET A 80 13.45 15.47 7.45
N HIS A 81 13.75 15.98 8.64
CA HIS A 81 15.01 16.66 8.90
C HIS A 81 16.22 15.70 8.81
N LEU A 82 16.06 14.44 9.26
CA LEU A 82 17.11 13.45 9.17
C LEU A 82 17.38 13.05 7.71
N LEU A 83 16.33 12.89 6.93
CA LEU A 83 16.47 12.71 5.48
C LEU A 83 17.12 13.95 4.82
N GLY A 84 16.81 15.14 5.33
CA GLY A 84 17.44 16.37 4.90
C GLY A 84 18.96 16.33 5.04
N VAL A 85 19.47 15.85 6.17
CA VAL A 85 20.92 15.66 6.39
C VAL A 85 21.49 14.67 5.37
N LEU A 86 20.84 13.51 5.13
CA LEU A 86 21.34 12.49 4.21
C LEU A 86 21.39 12.96 2.74
N PHE A 87 20.47 13.84 2.34
CA PHE A 87 20.34 14.32 0.96
C PHE A 87 20.77 15.80 0.82
N GLU A 88 21.32 16.42 1.87
CA GLU A 88 21.80 17.81 1.92
C GLU A 88 20.73 18.80 1.45
N MET A 89 19.56 18.72 2.05
CA MET A 89 18.43 19.61 1.76
C MET A 89 17.56 19.86 2.99
N ASP A 90 16.78 20.95 2.96
CA ASP A 90 15.86 21.26 4.04
C ASP A 90 14.72 20.25 4.14
N ALA A 91 14.21 20.01 5.35
CA ALA A 91 13.09 19.13 5.62
C ALA A 91 11.84 19.47 4.79
N ALA A 92 11.59 20.76 4.53
CA ALA A 92 10.50 21.20 3.67
C ALA A 92 10.68 20.74 2.21
N ASN A 93 11.92 20.75 1.71
CA ASN A 93 12.25 20.28 0.37
C ASN A 93 12.15 18.75 0.28
N VAL A 94 12.58 18.03 1.32
CA VAL A 94 12.36 16.57 1.44
C VAL A 94 10.87 16.25 1.34
N CYS A 95 10.05 16.93 2.15
CA CYS A 95 8.60 16.74 2.15
C CYS A 95 7.97 16.96 0.77
N ARG A 96 8.32 18.10 0.11
CA ARG A 96 7.83 18.43 -1.23
C ARG A 96 8.26 17.38 -2.27
N ASN A 97 9.52 16.91 -2.22
CA ASN A 97 10.02 15.87 -3.11
C ASN A 97 9.23 14.56 -2.94
N ILE A 98 9.08 14.06 -1.71
CA ILE A 98 8.33 12.84 -1.44
C ILE A 98 6.88 12.96 -1.93
N HIS A 99 6.21 14.05 -1.60
CA HIS A 99 4.81 14.26 -1.96
C HIS A 99 4.58 14.45 -3.47
N ALA A 100 5.52 15.04 -4.18
CA ALA A 100 5.46 15.15 -5.64
C ALA A 100 5.76 13.82 -6.34
N PHE A 101 6.63 13.01 -5.73
CA PHE A 101 7.12 11.77 -6.35
C PHE A 101 6.21 10.55 -6.08
N LEU A 102 5.52 10.51 -4.94
CA LEU A 102 4.63 9.41 -4.57
C LEU A 102 3.55 9.06 -5.62
N PRO A 103 2.82 10.03 -6.22
CA PRO A 103 1.83 9.71 -7.24
C PRO A 103 2.45 9.08 -8.49
N LEU A 104 3.65 9.52 -8.86
CA LEU A 104 4.39 8.95 -10.00
C LEU A 104 4.90 7.56 -9.68
N LEU A 105 5.42 7.36 -8.47
CA LEU A 105 5.83 6.04 -8.00
C LEU A 105 4.65 5.07 -7.99
N GLU A 106 3.51 5.52 -7.48
CA GLU A 106 2.29 4.72 -7.52
C GLU A 106 1.89 4.37 -8.95
N GLN A 107 2.05 5.29 -9.92
CA GLN A 107 1.75 5.06 -11.33
C GLN A 107 2.74 4.10 -12.01
N ALA A 108 4.01 4.15 -11.66
CA ALA A 108 5.07 3.30 -12.24
C ALA A 108 5.03 1.86 -11.71
N LEU A 109 4.51 1.66 -10.50
CA LEU A 109 4.47 0.35 -9.87
C LEU A 109 3.39 -0.54 -10.50
N PRO A 110 3.61 -1.87 -10.57
CA PRO A 110 2.58 -2.79 -11.01
C PRO A 110 1.37 -2.70 -10.08
N ALA A 111 0.19 -2.85 -10.65
CA ALA A 111 -1.05 -2.90 -9.88
C ALA A 111 -0.94 -3.93 -8.74
N PRO A 112 -1.63 -3.70 -7.60
CA PRO A 112 -1.54 -4.59 -6.44
C PRO A 112 -1.99 -6.03 -6.68
N LEU A 113 -2.33 -6.40 -7.90
CA LEU A 113 -2.91 -7.67 -8.25
C LEU A 113 -2.19 -8.34 -9.41
N ARG A 114 -1.17 -9.10 -9.08
CA ARG A 114 -0.81 -10.28 -9.86
C ARG A 114 -1.05 -11.49 -8.97
N ALA A 115 -2.18 -12.14 -9.18
CA ALA A 115 -2.40 -13.47 -8.67
C ALA A 115 -1.30 -14.39 -9.22
N ARG A 116 -0.79 -15.27 -8.37
CA ARG A 116 0.15 -16.35 -8.74
C ARG A 116 -0.38 -17.27 -9.87
N THR A 117 -1.65 -17.17 -10.20
CA THR A 117 -2.38 -18.08 -11.09
C THR A 117 -2.40 -17.64 -12.54
N LEU A 118 -1.96 -16.42 -12.87
CA LEU A 118 -1.89 -16.00 -14.26
C LEU A 118 -0.50 -16.24 -14.80
N ASP A 119 -0.38 -17.26 -15.58
CA ASP A 119 0.77 -17.51 -16.45
C ASP A 119 0.75 -16.46 -17.58
N ILE A 120 1.09 -15.22 -17.18
CA ILE A 120 1.10 -14.03 -18.06
C ILE A 120 2.09 -14.21 -19.23
N ARG A 121 2.93 -15.25 -19.18
CA ARG A 121 3.84 -15.62 -20.29
C ARG A 121 3.12 -16.21 -21.50
N LYS A 122 1.86 -16.65 -21.33
CA LYS A 122 1.03 -17.20 -22.42
C LYS A 122 0.12 -16.17 -23.10
N VAL A 123 0.03 -14.97 -22.56
CA VAL A 123 -0.65 -13.85 -23.24
C VAL A 123 0.35 -13.30 -24.24
N ALA A 124 0.07 -13.46 -25.53
CA ALA A 124 0.91 -12.99 -26.62
C ALA A 124 1.27 -11.49 -26.45
N PRO A 125 2.51 -11.07 -26.85
CA PRO A 125 2.97 -9.70 -26.67
C PRO A 125 2.15 -8.64 -27.40
N ASP A 126 1.34 -9.03 -28.36
CA ASP A 126 0.56 -8.14 -29.24
C ASP A 126 -0.87 -7.84 -28.78
N ASP A 127 -1.41 -8.61 -27.87
CA ASP A 127 -2.66 -8.20 -27.23
C ASP A 127 -2.36 -7.09 -26.24
N ALA A 128 -2.38 -5.87 -26.76
CA ALA A 128 -2.30 -4.65 -25.99
C ALA A 128 -3.50 -4.56 -25.03
N VAL A 129 -3.47 -5.38 -23.97
CA VAL A 129 -4.24 -5.06 -22.78
C VAL A 129 -3.76 -3.66 -22.39
N PRO A 130 -4.62 -2.65 -22.52
CA PRO A 130 -4.20 -1.29 -22.24
C PRO A 130 -3.58 -1.34 -20.85
N ARG A 131 -2.39 -0.76 -20.68
CA ARG A 131 -1.67 -0.60 -19.40
C ARG A 131 -2.47 0.27 -18.44
N ARG A 132 -3.79 0.08 -18.44
CA ARG A 132 -4.74 0.73 -17.56
C ARG A 132 -4.49 0.17 -16.18
N ARG A 133 -3.96 1.01 -15.35
CA ARG A 133 -3.74 0.70 -13.96
C ARG A 133 -5.07 0.26 -13.33
N LEU A 134 -5.08 -0.93 -12.77
CA LEU A 134 -6.20 -1.44 -11.99
C LEU A 134 -6.25 -0.66 -10.66
N ARG A 135 -7.10 0.35 -10.59
CA ARG A 135 -7.22 1.25 -9.42
C ARG A 135 -8.34 0.85 -8.49
N THR A 136 -9.33 0.21 -9.04
CA THR A 136 -10.53 -0.20 -8.31
C THR A 136 -10.65 -1.71 -8.28
N LEU A 137 -11.47 -2.22 -7.38
CA LEU A 137 -11.80 -3.65 -7.35
C LEU A 137 -12.44 -4.07 -8.67
N GLU A 138 -13.26 -3.22 -9.27
CA GLU A 138 -13.93 -3.47 -10.55
C GLU A 138 -12.91 -3.60 -11.68
N ASP A 139 -11.89 -2.74 -11.73
CA ASP A 139 -10.80 -2.87 -12.71
C ASP A 139 -10.10 -4.22 -12.60
N VAL A 140 -9.92 -4.71 -11.35
CA VAL A 140 -9.30 -6.01 -11.06
C VAL A 140 -10.16 -7.14 -11.56
N LEU A 141 -11.43 -7.13 -11.18
CA LEU A 141 -12.38 -8.19 -11.52
C LEU A 141 -12.67 -8.21 -13.02
N ALA A 142 -12.66 -7.04 -13.68
CA ALA A 142 -12.75 -6.98 -15.14
C ALA A 142 -11.53 -7.54 -15.85
N ALA A 143 -10.33 -7.36 -15.25
CA ALA A 143 -9.08 -7.91 -15.79
C ALA A 143 -8.88 -9.40 -15.49
N PHE A 144 -9.54 -9.92 -14.45
CA PHE A 144 -9.39 -11.28 -13.94
C PHE A 144 -10.76 -11.84 -13.55
N SER A 145 -11.55 -12.17 -14.56
CA SER A 145 -12.92 -12.69 -14.37
C SER A 145 -12.97 -14.06 -13.66
N GLU A 146 -11.85 -14.79 -13.65
CA GLU A 146 -11.70 -16.09 -13.01
C GLU A 146 -11.42 -16.02 -11.49
N ILE A 147 -11.29 -14.84 -10.90
CA ILE A 147 -11.12 -14.71 -9.45
C ILE A 147 -12.39 -15.17 -8.74
N ALA A 148 -12.31 -16.35 -8.14
CA ALA A 148 -13.39 -16.95 -7.37
C ALA A 148 -13.19 -16.77 -5.85
N ASP A 149 -11.92 -16.69 -5.38
CA ASP A 149 -11.55 -16.70 -3.98
C ASP A 149 -11.01 -15.34 -3.53
N ILE A 150 -11.59 -14.78 -2.47
CA ILE A 150 -11.19 -13.50 -1.90
C ILE A 150 -10.95 -13.68 -0.41
N ILE A 151 -9.71 -13.40 0.02
CA ILE A 151 -9.35 -13.45 1.44
C ILE A 151 -9.49 -12.05 2.02
N VAL A 152 -10.34 -11.91 3.04
CA VAL A 152 -10.55 -10.65 3.75
C VAL A 152 -9.85 -10.71 5.10
N ASP A 153 -8.97 -9.75 5.34
CA ASP A 153 -8.32 -9.56 6.63
C ASP A 153 -8.16 -8.06 6.92
N GLY A 154 -8.28 -7.71 8.20
CA GLY A 154 -8.12 -6.34 8.67
C GLY A 154 -6.70 -6.10 9.19
N THR A 155 -6.14 -4.94 8.90
CA THR A 155 -4.90 -4.51 9.53
C THR A 155 -5.03 -3.09 10.06
N GLU A 156 -4.49 -2.85 11.26
CA GLU A 156 -4.55 -1.56 11.91
C GLU A 156 -3.24 -0.80 11.74
N GLN A 157 -3.38 0.53 11.56
CA GLN A 157 -2.26 1.46 11.66
C GLN A 157 -2.65 2.60 12.62
N PRO A 158 -1.83 2.86 13.67
CA PRO A 158 -2.09 3.95 14.58
C PRO A 158 -1.92 5.31 13.90
N ARG A 159 -2.83 6.24 14.18
CA ARG A 159 -2.77 7.63 13.68
C ARG A 159 -3.15 8.64 14.75
N GLY A 160 -2.78 9.93 14.55
CA GLY A 160 -3.14 11.02 15.43
C GLY A 160 -4.65 11.24 15.53
N GLN A 161 -5.14 11.47 16.74
CA GLN A 161 -6.53 11.90 16.93
C GLN A 161 -6.72 13.29 16.32
N PRO A 162 -7.85 13.57 15.64
CA PRO A 162 -8.21 14.91 15.24
C PRO A 162 -8.27 15.82 16.48
N LYS A 163 -7.61 16.98 16.41
CA LYS A 163 -7.78 17.99 17.47
C LYS A 163 -9.26 18.36 17.54
N LYS A 164 -9.89 18.27 18.72
CA LYS A 164 -11.24 18.77 18.91
C LYS A 164 -11.26 20.24 18.52
N LYS A 165 -12.15 20.64 17.59
CA LYS A 165 -12.36 22.04 17.26
C LYS A 165 -12.78 22.75 18.55
N ARG A 166 -12.07 23.83 18.91
CA ARG A 166 -12.51 24.72 19.99
C ARG A 166 -13.86 25.28 19.58
N SER A 167 -14.92 24.89 20.25
CA SER A 167 -16.24 25.45 20.02
C SER A 167 -16.43 26.69 20.93
N GLY A 168 -16.37 27.86 20.33
CA GLY A 168 -16.80 29.13 20.90
C GLY A 168 -15.81 29.85 21.85
N PRO A 169 -15.89 31.18 21.92
CA PRO A 169 -15.17 31.97 22.90
C PRO A 169 -15.67 31.67 24.32
N GLY A 170 -14.76 31.38 25.25
CA GLY A 170 -15.07 31.21 26.67
C GLY A 170 -15.13 29.79 27.21
N LYS A 171 -15.05 28.72 26.39
CA LYS A 171 -14.98 27.34 26.91
C LYS A 171 -13.52 26.97 27.28
N LYS A 172 -13.31 26.75 28.59
CA LYS A 172 -12.02 26.23 29.13
C LYS A 172 -11.57 25.04 28.31
N ALA A 173 -10.28 25.04 27.92
CA ALA A 173 -9.65 23.89 27.27
C ALA A 173 -9.89 22.67 28.16
N VAL A 174 -10.72 21.74 27.69
CA VAL A 174 -10.84 20.43 28.32
C VAL A 174 -9.46 19.81 28.28
N GLY A 175 -8.93 19.46 29.45
CA GLY A 175 -7.56 19.09 29.71
C GLY A 175 -6.96 18.17 28.64
N ARG A 176 -5.62 18.22 28.50
CA ARG A 176 -4.86 17.34 27.60
C ARG A 176 -5.52 15.97 27.53
N PRO A 177 -5.81 15.45 26.33
CA PRO A 177 -6.31 14.08 26.22
C PRO A 177 -5.29 13.19 26.94
N LYS A 178 -5.73 12.56 28.04
CA LYS A 178 -4.94 11.56 28.70
C LYS A 178 -4.57 10.53 27.66
N ASP A 179 -3.27 10.34 27.46
CA ASP A 179 -2.65 9.41 26.54
C ASP A 179 -3.22 9.45 25.11
N GLN A 180 -2.38 9.82 24.16
CA GLN A 180 -2.66 9.64 22.73
C GLN A 180 -2.80 8.15 22.46
N LYS A 181 -3.96 7.58 22.82
CA LYS A 181 -4.29 6.21 22.46
C LYS A 181 -4.27 6.14 20.96
N GLN A 182 -3.48 5.22 20.44
CA GLN A 182 -3.35 4.91 19.04
C GLN A 182 -4.73 4.87 18.40
N PHE A 183 -4.94 5.72 17.41
CA PHE A 183 -6.21 5.81 16.70
C PHE A 183 -6.06 5.11 15.34
N SER A 184 -6.56 3.89 15.23
CA SER A 184 -6.81 3.27 13.94
C SER A 184 -7.89 4.08 13.22
N GLY A 185 -7.92 4.09 11.90
CA GLY A 185 -8.90 4.86 11.11
C GLY A 185 -10.36 4.67 11.48
N VAL A 186 -10.63 3.74 12.36
CA VAL A 186 -11.92 3.36 12.93
C VAL A 186 -11.87 3.56 14.44
N LYS A 187 -12.99 3.79 15.09
CA LYS A 187 -13.08 3.90 16.56
C LYS A 187 -12.42 2.67 17.20
N LYS A 188 -11.56 2.87 18.21
CA LYS A 188 -10.95 1.77 18.97
C LYS A 188 -12.01 0.74 19.39
N GLY A 189 -11.76 -0.54 19.12
CA GLY A 189 -12.70 -1.63 19.39
C GLY A 189 -13.85 -1.74 18.37
N THR A 190 -13.71 -1.11 17.19
CA THR A 190 -14.64 -1.40 16.10
C THR A 190 -14.35 -2.80 15.58
N HIS A 191 -15.33 -3.67 15.69
CA HIS A 191 -15.25 -5.05 15.25
C HIS A 191 -15.03 -5.13 13.73
N ASP A 192 -14.24 -6.09 13.26
CA ASP A 192 -13.86 -6.24 11.84
C ASP A 192 -15.07 -6.31 10.91
N MET A 193 -16.15 -6.97 11.35
CA MET A 193 -17.44 -6.97 10.67
C MET A 193 -17.99 -5.57 10.37
N LYS A 194 -17.85 -4.63 11.31
CA LYS A 194 -18.30 -3.24 11.12
C LYS A 194 -17.42 -2.51 10.11
N VAL A 195 -16.11 -2.78 10.13
CA VAL A 195 -15.16 -2.23 9.16
C VAL A 195 -15.50 -2.74 7.76
N LEU A 196 -15.72 -4.06 7.61
CA LEU A 196 -16.09 -4.69 6.35
C LEU A 196 -17.41 -4.13 5.80
N LYS A 197 -18.43 -4.00 6.64
CA LYS A 197 -19.71 -3.40 6.26
C LYS A 197 -19.56 -1.94 5.80
N GLN A 198 -18.75 -1.15 6.50
CA GLN A 198 -18.48 0.25 6.14
C GLN A 198 -17.65 0.40 4.87
N SER A 199 -16.79 -0.56 4.55
CA SER A 199 -15.96 -0.55 3.34
C SER A 199 -16.77 -0.67 2.05
N ARG A 200 -18.00 -1.17 2.13
CA ARG A 200 -18.85 -1.53 0.98
C ARG A 200 -18.15 -2.45 -0.02
N LEU A 201 -17.24 -3.29 0.47
CA LEU A 201 -16.50 -4.23 -0.37
C LEU A 201 -17.40 -5.35 -0.91
N LEU A 202 -18.19 -5.98 -0.02
CA LEU A 202 -18.97 -7.18 -0.35
C LEU A 202 -19.92 -7.01 -1.55
N PRO A 203 -20.69 -5.90 -1.66
CA PRO A 203 -21.60 -5.71 -2.82
C PRO A 203 -20.88 -5.54 -4.15
N ARG A 204 -19.56 -5.26 -4.13
CA ARG A 204 -18.72 -5.04 -5.31
C ARG A 204 -18.02 -6.29 -5.80
N LEU A 205 -18.13 -7.39 -5.06
CA LEU A 205 -17.58 -8.69 -5.45
C LEU A 205 -18.45 -9.35 -6.50
N PRO A 206 -17.86 -10.14 -7.45
CA PRO A 206 -18.61 -10.95 -8.38
C PRO A 206 -19.54 -11.91 -7.63
N ARG A 207 -20.76 -12.10 -8.13
CA ARG A 207 -21.68 -13.08 -7.56
C ARG A 207 -21.06 -14.47 -7.58
N GLY A 208 -21.28 -15.25 -6.52
CA GLY A 208 -20.72 -16.59 -6.40
C GLY A 208 -19.25 -16.64 -5.93
N SER A 209 -18.62 -15.47 -5.63
CA SER A 209 -17.27 -15.47 -5.06
C SER A 209 -17.24 -16.14 -3.69
N ARG A 210 -16.15 -16.86 -3.40
CA ARG A 210 -15.86 -17.40 -2.06
C ARG A 210 -15.12 -16.36 -1.25
N VAL A 211 -15.67 -16.02 -0.08
CA VAL A 211 -15.10 -15.03 0.83
C VAL A 211 -14.51 -15.73 2.05
N TRP A 212 -13.19 -15.71 2.17
CA TRP A 212 -12.45 -16.31 3.27
C TRP A 212 -12.17 -15.25 4.33
N GLY A 213 -12.52 -15.53 5.58
CA GLY A 213 -12.28 -14.62 6.70
C GLY A 213 -11.81 -15.33 7.95
N ASP A 214 -11.40 -14.54 8.95
CA ASP A 214 -11.13 -15.07 10.27
C ASP A 214 -12.42 -15.16 11.12
N ARG A 215 -12.27 -15.54 12.38
CA ARG A 215 -13.42 -15.64 13.32
C ARG A 215 -14.12 -14.28 13.55
N GLY A 216 -13.41 -13.18 13.35
CA GLY A 216 -13.98 -11.83 13.45
C GLY A 216 -15.06 -11.55 12.41
N TYR A 217 -15.09 -12.34 11.33
CA TYR A 217 -16.07 -12.23 10.24
C TYR A 217 -17.24 -13.22 10.35
N THR A 218 -17.41 -13.89 11.49
CA THR A 218 -18.58 -14.76 11.72
C THR A 218 -19.87 -13.97 11.55
N GLY A 219 -20.79 -14.46 10.70
CA GLY A 219 -22.05 -13.79 10.37
C GLY A 219 -22.01 -12.91 9.11
N VAL A 220 -20.89 -12.89 8.36
CA VAL A 220 -20.79 -12.21 7.06
C VAL A 220 -21.75 -12.81 6.03
N ASP A 221 -22.04 -14.10 6.11
CA ASP A 221 -23.05 -14.81 5.29
C ASP A 221 -24.40 -14.08 5.27
N LYS A 222 -24.82 -13.53 6.41
CA LYS A 222 -26.07 -12.75 6.51
C LYS A 222 -26.02 -11.41 5.77
N LEU A 223 -24.81 -10.87 5.55
CA LEU A 223 -24.61 -9.60 4.83
C LEU A 223 -24.46 -9.78 3.32
N CYS A 224 -24.10 -10.96 2.88
CA CYS A 224 -23.84 -11.26 1.48
C CYS A 224 -24.28 -12.68 1.09
N PRO A 225 -25.59 -12.97 1.10
CA PRO A 225 -26.12 -14.31 0.80
C PRO A 225 -25.81 -14.79 -0.62
N GLN A 226 -25.35 -13.89 -1.50
CA GLN A 226 -24.92 -14.19 -2.87
C GLN A 226 -23.48 -14.73 -2.95
N HIS A 227 -22.77 -14.83 -1.84
CA HIS A 227 -21.38 -15.31 -1.75
C HIS A 227 -21.27 -16.50 -0.83
N GLU A 228 -20.37 -17.40 -1.15
CA GLU A 228 -19.97 -18.47 -0.24
C GLU A 228 -18.99 -17.91 0.80
N VAL A 229 -19.38 -17.94 2.07
CA VAL A 229 -18.55 -17.43 3.17
C VAL A 229 -17.88 -18.57 3.91
N ILE A 230 -16.55 -18.54 3.95
CA ILE A 230 -15.72 -19.57 4.56
C ILE A 230 -14.98 -18.95 5.75
N VAL A 231 -15.48 -19.25 6.95
CA VAL A 231 -14.92 -18.79 8.23
C VAL A 231 -14.74 -19.97 9.18
N PRO A 232 -13.75 -19.93 10.09
CA PRO A 232 -13.50 -21.02 11.02
C PRO A 232 -14.70 -21.31 11.93
N ARG A 233 -15.03 -22.57 12.11
CA ARG A 233 -16.07 -23.03 13.04
C ARG A 233 -15.64 -22.72 14.48
N MET A 234 -16.59 -22.22 15.26
CA MET A 234 -16.38 -21.92 16.67
C MET A 234 -16.65 -23.16 17.53
N ARG A 235 -15.81 -23.33 18.54
CA ARG A 235 -16.05 -24.38 19.55
C ARG A 235 -17.34 -24.07 20.28
N PRO A 236 -18.30 -25.02 20.36
CA PRO A 236 -19.51 -24.83 21.14
C PRO A 236 -19.18 -24.73 22.63
N LYS A 237 -20.00 -23.98 23.37
CA LYS A 237 -19.82 -23.77 24.80
C LYS A 237 -19.92 -25.14 25.54
N GLY A 238 -18.83 -25.55 26.20
CA GLY A 238 -18.75 -26.86 26.87
C GLY A 238 -18.49 -28.08 26.00
N GLY A 239 -18.44 -27.95 24.65
CA GLY A 239 -18.20 -29.02 23.69
C GLY A 239 -16.79 -29.01 23.10
N LYS A 240 -16.54 -29.95 22.18
CA LYS A 240 -15.33 -30.03 21.33
C LYS A 240 -15.77 -29.94 19.87
N LEU A 241 -14.90 -29.43 19.01
CA LEU A 241 -15.10 -29.48 17.57
C LEU A 241 -15.05 -30.93 17.08
N SER A 242 -15.87 -31.28 16.10
CA SER A 242 -15.76 -32.57 15.43
C SER A 242 -14.43 -32.71 14.67
N PRO A 243 -14.00 -33.93 14.31
CA PRO A 243 -12.82 -34.12 13.49
C PRO A 243 -12.88 -33.36 12.15
N GLU A 244 -14.04 -33.36 11.48
CA GLU A 244 -14.26 -32.67 10.22
C GLU A 244 -14.18 -31.15 10.38
N GLU A 245 -14.76 -30.61 11.46
CA GLU A 245 -14.66 -29.16 11.76
C GLU A 245 -13.23 -28.72 12.05
N ARG A 246 -12.42 -29.59 12.69
CA ARG A 246 -10.99 -29.31 12.92
C ARG A 246 -10.22 -29.31 11.61
N GLU A 247 -10.48 -30.27 10.73
CA GLU A 247 -9.83 -30.33 9.42
C GLU A 247 -10.22 -29.13 8.58
N LEU A 248 -11.49 -28.75 8.53
CA LEU A 248 -11.95 -27.53 7.86
C LEU A 248 -11.21 -26.29 8.40
N ASN A 249 -11.13 -26.14 9.73
CA ASN A 249 -10.43 -25.03 10.34
C ASN A 249 -8.92 -25.03 10.00
N HIS A 250 -8.32 -26.20 9.85
CA HIS A 250 -6.93 -26.35 9.44
C HIS A 250 -6.71 -25.90 7.97
N GLN A 251 -7.61 -26.28 7.08
CA GLN A 251 -7.58 -25.85 5.68
C GLN A 251 -7.75 -24.33 5.57
N ILE A 252 -8.71 -23.75 6.31
CA ILE A 252 -8.91 -22.30 6.37
C ILE A 252 -7.63 -21.60 6.88
N ALA A 253 -6.97 -22.14 7.90
CA ALA A 253 -5.74 -21.59 8.43
C ALA A 253 -4.61 -21.57 7.37
N LYS A 254 -4.48 -22.65 6.57
CA LYS A 254 -3.50 -22.69 5.46
C LYS A 254 -3.73 -21.59 4.43
N VAL A 255 -4.97 -21.35 4.05
CA VAL A 255 -5.33 -20.27 3.11
C VAL A 255 -5.01 -18.90 3.72
N ARG A 256 -5.36 -18.69 5.00
CA ARG A 256 -5.14 -17.41 5.71
C ARG A 256 -3.68 -17.06 5.91
N ILE A 257 -2.78 -18.01 6.07
CA ILE A 257 -1.33 -17.76 6.15
C ILE A 257 -0.85 -16.91 4.96
N THR A 258 -1.47 -17.06 3.81
CA THR A 258 -1.11 -16.26 2.61
C THR A 258 -1.34 -14.76 2.84
N VAL A 259 -2.49 -14.36 3.36
CA VAL A 259 -2.78 -12.93 3.59
C VAL A 259 -1.96 -12.40 4.77
N GLU A 260 -1.76 -13.18 5.83
CA GLU A 260 -0.90 -12.80 6.95
C GLU A 260 0.54 -12.53 6.48
N ASN A 261 1.08 -13.38 5.60
CA ASN A 261 2.38 -13.19 4.98
C ASN A 261 2.43 -11.91 4.12
N VAL A 262 1.36 -11.59 3.39
CA VAL A 262 1.27 -10.34 2.62
C VAL A 262 1.28 -9.14 3.56
N VAL A 263 0.47 -9.15 4.61
CA VAL A 263 0.43 -8.09 5.63
C VAL A 263 1.80 -7.91 6.30
N CYS A 264 2.48 -9.00 6.64
CA CYS A 264 3.84 -8.95 7.16
C CYS A 264 4.83 -8.30 6.19
N LYS A 265 4.75 -8.61 4.88
CA LYS A 265 5.58 -7.98 3.85
C LYS A 265 5.30 -6.47 3.73
N LEU A 266 4.03 -6.05 3.78
CA LEU A 266 3.63 -4.65 3.77
C LEU A 266 4.15 -3.91 5.00
N LYS A 267 4.04 -4.50 6.19
CA LYS A 267 4.50 -3.91 7.46
C LYS A 267 6.02 -3.89 7.63
N LYS A 268 6.80 -4.54 6.76
CA LYS A 268 8.25 -4.30 6.66
C LYS A 268 8.56 -2.86 6.23
N PHE A 269 7.65 -2.20 5.56
CA PHE A 269 7.72 -0.77 5.31
C PHE A 269 7.12 -0.02 6.51
N ARG A 270 7.97 0.65 7.28
CA ARG A 270 7.56 1.29 8.54
C ARG A 270 6.47 2.34 8.37
N VAL A 271 6.36 2.96 7.18
CA VAL A 271 5.26 3.87 6.87
C VAL A 271 3.88 3.24 7.02
N CYS A 272 3.76 1.90 6.84
CA CYS A 272 2.53 1.15 7.02
C CYS A 272 2.38 0.51 8.42
N LYS A 273 3.44 0.51 9.22
CA LYS A 273 3.47 -0.12 10.54
C LYS A 273 3.40 0.89 11.68
N GLU A 274 4.16 1.97 11.56
CA GLU A 274 4.33 2.96 12.64
C GLU A 274 3.17 3.95 12.67
N PHE A 275 3.16 4.79 13.71
CA PHE A 275 2.19 5.87 13.85
C PHE A 275 2.21 6.78 12.61
N TYR A 276 1.05 6.89 11.93
CA TYR A 276 0.94 7.64 10.69
C TYR A 276 1.04 9.15 10.93
N ARG A 277 2.09 9.77 10.39
CA ARG A 277 2.45 11.19 10.61
C ARG A 277 2.07 12.11 9.46
N ASN A 278 1.66 11.56 8.32
CA ASN A 278 1.31 12.35 7.13
C ASN A 278 -0.18 12.74 7.12
N ASP A 279 -0.57 13.55 6.13
CA ASP A 279 -1.97 13.88 5.88
C ASP A 279 -2.79 12.62 5.59
N THR A 280 -3.90 12.47 6.31
CA THR A 280 -4.80 11.30 6.20
C THR A 280 -5.38 11.12 4.80
N ARG A 281 -5.54 12.21 4.02
CA ARG A 281 -5.98 12.15 2.62
C ARG A 281 -5.01 11.40 1.72
N ARG A 282 -3.74 11.30 2.10
CA ARG A 282 -2.69 10.57 1.39
C ARG A 282 -2.46 9.15 1.89
N HIS A 283 -3.19 8.73 2.91
CA HIS A 283 -2.99 7.42 3.53
C HIS A 283 -3.08 6.28 2.50
N GLY A 284 -4.13 6.29 1.68
CA GLY A 284 -4.30 5.29 0.61
C GLY A 284 -3.15 5.27 -0.40
N LEU A 285 -2.59 6.46 -0.75
CA LEU A 285 -1.46 6.57 -1.66
C LEU A 285 -0.19 5.91 -1.10
N PHE A 286 0.10 6.11 0.19
CA PHE A 286 1.25 5.43 0.84
C PHE A 286 1.10 3.92 0.83
N TRP A 287 -0.09 3.42 1.20
CA TRP A 287 -0.38 1.99 1.15
C TRP A 287 -0.36 1.43 -0.28
N GLY A 288 -0.88 2.17 -1.25
CA GLY A 288 -0.83 1.81 -2.68
C GLY A 288 0.60 1.67 -3.19
N CYS A 289 1.48 2.63 -2.88
CA CYS A 289 2.90 2.55 -3.22
C CYS A 289 3.57 1.33 -2.59
N VAL A 290 3.34 1.08 -1.30
CA VAL A 290 3.94 -0.07 -0.61
C VAL A 290 3.41 -1.39 -1.16
N ALA A 291 2.12 -1.49 -1.44
CA ALA A 291 1.54 -2.69 -2.07
C ALA A 291 2.15 -2.95 -3.45
N GLY A 292 2.29 -1.91 -4.27
CA GLY A 292 2.97 -2.01 -5.57
C GLY A 292 4.43 -2.46 -5.46
N LEU A 293 5.18 -1.96 -4.47
CA LEU A 293 6.56 -2.39 -4.20
C LEU A 293 6.63 -3.87 -3.77
N VAL A 294 5.72 -4.31 -2.92
CA VAL A 294 5.64 -5.72 -2.50
C VAL A 294 5.31 -6.62 -3.69
N ASN A 295 4.41 -6.18 -4.58
CA ASN A 295 4.07 -6.91 -5.80
C ASN A 295 5.25 -6.98 -6.78
N LEU A 296 5.94 -5.87 -7.02
CA LEU A 296 7.14 -5.82 -7.85
C LEU A 296 8.15 -6.88 -7.40
N ARG A 297 8.44 -6.93 -6.10
CA ARG A 297 9.34 -7.92 -5.50
C ARG A 297 8.81 -9.34 -5.64
N THR A 298 7.52 -9.55 -5.46
CA THR A 298 6.93 -10.89 -5.54
C THR A 298 7.00 -11.43 -6.95
N VAL A 299 6.77 -10.60 -7.96
CA VAL A 299 6.85 -10.97 -9.37
C VAL A 299 8.30 -11.29 -9.79
N ASN A 300 9.24 -10.39 -9.42
CA ASN A 300 10.64 -10.53 -9.86
C ASN A 300 11.42 -11.62 -9.10
N ARG A 301 10.96 -12.00 -7.91
CA ARG A 301 11.61 -12.99 -7.04
C ARG A 301 10.87 -14.32 -6.96
N ALA A 302 9.76 -14.47 -7.70
CA ALA A 302 9.12 -15.78 -7.83
C ALA A 302 10.12 -16.73 -8.47
N PRO A 303 10.32 -17.97 -7.95
CA PRO A 303 11.13 -18.95 -8.62
C PRO A 303 10.60 -19.11 -10.04
N GLN A 304 11.48 -19.02 -11.03
CA GLN A 304 11.14 -19.38 -12.39
C GLN A 304 10.89 -20.89 -12.34
N ILE A 305 9.62 -21.27 -12.39
CA ILE A 305 9.27 -22.66 -12.59
C ILE A 305 9.72 -22.96 -14.03
N ALA A 306 10.82 -23.71 -14.10
CA ALA A 306 11.37 -24.21 -15.36
C ALA A 306 10.37 -25.17 -16.02
#